data_c35787befabd15918d12bf6b62c96e0d
#
_entry.id   c35787befabd15918d12bf6b62c96e0d
#
_cell.length_a   1.000
_cell.length_b   1.000
_cell.length_c   1.000
_cell.angle_alpha   90.00
_cell.angle_beta   90.00
_cell.angle_gamma   90.00
#
_symmetry.space_group_name_H-M   'P 1'
#
loop_
_entity.id
_entity.type
_entity.pdbx_description
1 polymer ?
#
loop_
_entity_poly.entity_id
_entity_poly.type
_entity_poly.pdbx_seq_one_letter_code
_entity_poly.pdbx_strand_id
1 'polypeptide(L)'
;FAIAMRRHRLDFELARGSWGGFAVDVVVSELVEMAVASFGLLVVVGAARRWRRAWPAVAGGVLALSVGVGSLLYPVVVEPLFNSFSSLPEGPLRTEVLQLADRMDVNVDDVLVADASRRTTTINAYVSGFGPTRRVVVYDNLVDDLGEPETLSVVAHELAHAKNPDVLIGTSSGAAGLLLATGLLGLVLRRRPQG
;
A
#
# COMPACT_ATOMS: atom_id res chain seq x y z
N PHE A 1 -1.06 2.79 -21.67
CA PHE A 1 -2.12 2.90 -20.68
C PHE A 1 -1.91 4.11 -19.75
N ALA A 2 -0.77 4.25 -19.07
CA ALA A 2 -0.48 5.32 -18.11
C ALA A 2 -0.69 6.74 -18.68
N ILE A 3 -0.19 7.01 -19.91
CA ILE A 3 -0.37 8.31 -20.57
C ILE A 3 -1.85 8.61 -20.86
N ALA A 4 -2.61 7.64 -21.33
CA ALA A 4 -4.04 7.83 -21.61
C ALA A 4 -4.82 8.11 -20.31
N MET A 5 -4.52 7.37 -19.24
CA MET A 5 -5.12 7.58 -17.93
C MET A 5 -4.76 8.97 -17.38
N ARG A 6 -3.50 9.41 -17.52
CA ARG A 6 -3.12 10.75 -17.08
C ARG A 6 -3.84 11.85 -17.86
N ARG A 7 -3.96 11.73 -19.20
CA ARG A 7 -4.73 12.68 -19.98
C ARG A 7 -6.17 12.77 -19.51
N HIS A 8 -6.81 11.62 -19.35
CA HIS A 8 -8.18 11.56 -18.83
C HIS A 8 -8.29 12.25 -17.45
N ARG A 9 -7.37 11.98 -16.53
CA ARG A 9 -7.39 12.65 -15.21
C ARG A 9 -7.14 14.17 -15.31
N LEU A 10 -6.34 14.63 -16.26
CA LEU A 10 -6.14 16.06 -16.51
C LEU A 10 -7.40 16.71 -17.08
N ASP A 11 -8.12 16.03 -17.99
CA ASP A 11 -9.38 16.51 -18.57
C ASP A 11 -10.49 16.71 -17.52
N PHE A 12 -10.43 15.95 -16.41
CA PHE A 12 -11.33 16.08 -15.27
C PHE A 12 -10.73 16.85 -14.08
N GLU A 13 -9.62 17.53 -14.29
CA GLU A 13 -8.92 18.29 -13.25
C GLU A 13 -8.51 17.47 -12.00
N LEU A 14 -8.42 16.15 -12.14
CA LEU A 14 -8.07 15.22 -11.06
C LEU A 14 -6.57 15.01 -10.89
N ALA A 15 -5.76 15.54 -11.81
CA ALA A 15 -4.31 15.43 -11.78
C ALA A 15 -3.65 16.80 -11.89
N ARG A 16 -2.56 16.96 -11.16
CA ARG A 16 -1.67 18.14 -11.19
C ARG A 16 -0.23 17.73 -11.53
N GLY A 17 0.65 18.71 -11.56
CA GLY A 17 2.08 18.50 -11.73
C GLY A 17 2.55 18.34 -13.17
N SER A 18 3.87 18.32 -13.33
CA SER A 18 4.53 18.26 -14.62
C SER A 18 4.50 16.86 -15.25
N TRP A 19 4.65 16.80 -16.57
CA TRP A 19 4.86 15.51 -17.26
C TRP A 19 6.16 14.83 -16.85
N GLY A 20 7.20 15.60 -16.48
CA GLY A 20 8.46 15.05 -15.95
C GLY A 20 8.26 14.34 -14.61
N GLY A 21 7.55 14.95 -13.65
CA GLY A 21 7.22 14.32 -12.39
C GLY A 21 6.41 13.03 -12.57
N PHE A 22 5.41 13.08 -13.45
CA PHE A 22 4.64 11.89 -13.79
C PHE A 22 5.51 10.76 -14.39
N ALA A 23 6.45 11.10 -15.29
CA ALA A 23 7.35 10.12 -15.87
C ALA A 23 8.24 9.46 -14.81
N VAL A 24 8.72 10.23 -13.83
CA VAL A 24 9.49 9.72 -12.70
C VAL A 24 8.62 8.76 -11.86
N ASP A 25 7.40 9.17 -11.52
CA ASP A 25 6.48 8.31 -10.73
C ASP A 25 6.19 6.99 -11.48
N VAL A 26 5.99 7.03 -12.80
CA VAL A 26 5.80 5.82 -13.62
C VAL A 26 7.05 4.93 -13.60
N VAL A 27 8.23 5.51 -13.80
CA VAL A 27 9.48 4.73 -13.78
C VAL A 27 9.71 4.08 -12.42
N VAL A 28 9.48 4.81 -11.33
CA VAL A 28 9.59 4.26 -9.96
C VAL A 28 8.59 3.13 -9.75
N SER A 29 7.33 3.29 -10.17
CA SER A 29 6.31 2.23 -10.08
C SER A 29 6.73 0.97 -10.84
N GLU A 30 7.17 1.13 -12.08
CA GLU A 30 7.63 0.00 -12.92
C GLU A 30 8.85 -0.71 -12.31
N LEU A 31 9.78 0.04 -11.71
CA LEU A 31 10.95 -0.55 -11.03
C LEU A 31 10.54 -1.35 -9.80
N VAL A 32 9.60 -0.85 -9.00
CA VAL A 32 9.05 -1.58 -7.83
C VAL A 32 8.33 -2.84 -8.30
N GLU A 33 7.46 -2.74 -9.30
CA GLU A 33 6.74 -3.89 -9.85
C GLU A 33 7.68 -4.94 -10.43
N MET A 34 8.72 -4.50 -11.17
CA MET A 34 9.74 -5.39 -11.73
C MET A 34 10.56 -6.07 -10.65
N ALA A 35 10.91 -5.38 -9.56
CA ALA A 35 11.62 -5.97 -8.43
C ALA A 35 10.77 -7.05 -7.75
N VAL A 36 9.49 -6.79 -7.50
CA VAL A 36 8.54 -7.76 -6.90
C VAL A 36 8.34 -8.96 -7.82
N ALA A 37 8.12 -8.73 -9.11
CA ALA A 37 7.95 -9.82 -10.09
C ALA A 37 9.21 -10.68 -10.24
N SER A 38 10.39 -10.04 -10.29
CA SER A 38 11.67 -10.74 -10.35
C SER A 38 11.93 -11.58 -9.11
N PHE A 39 11.64 -11.03 -7.92
CA PHE A 39 11.72 -11.76 -6.66
C PHE A 39 10.80 -12.98 -6.68
N GLY A 40 9.54 -12.82 -7.08
CA GLY A 40 8.59 -13.93 -7.19
C GLY A 40 9.07 -15.03 -8.14
N LEU A 41 9.58 -14.65 -9.31
CA LEU A 41 10.13 -15.58 -10.29
C LEU A 41 11.35 -16.34 -9.72
N LEU A 42 12.27 -15.63 -9.07
CA LEU A 42 13.45 -16.23 -8.45
C LEU A 42 13.09 -17.24 -7.35
N VAL A 43 12.08 -16.91 -6.53
CA VAL A 43 11.56 -17.82 -5.50
C VAL A 43 11.02 -19.10 -6.13
N VAL A 44 10.15 -18.97 -7.14
CA VAL A 44 9.55 -20.14 -7.81
C VAL A 44 10.61 -21.00 -8.51
N VAL A 45 11.47 -20.38 -9.31
CA VAL A 45 12.51 -21.11 -10.06
C VAL A 45 13.55 -21.72 -9.11
N GLY A 46 13.98 -20.97 -8.09
CA GLY A 46 14.94 -21.45 -7.09
C GLY A 46 14.37 -22.62 -6.30
N ALA A 47 13.13 -22.53 -5.84
CA ALA A 47 12.45 -23.62 -5.16
C ALA A 47 12.30 -24.86 -6.06
N ALA A 48 11.88 -24.68 -7.31
CA ALA A 48 11.70 -25.76 -8.27
C ALA A 48 13.03 -26.49 -8.58
N ARG A 49 14.12 -25.78 -8.69
CA ARG A 49 15.45 -26.34 -8.90
C ARG A 49 15.99 -27.09 -7.69
N ARG A 50 15.75 -26.57 -6.49
CA ARG A 50 16.31 -27.10 -5.23
C ARG A 50 15.48 -28.23 -4.64
N TRP A 51 14.13 -28.16 -4.74
CA TRP A 51 13.18 -29.10 -4.12
C TRP A 51 12.14 -29.62 -5.13
N ARG A 52 12.53 -30.52 -5.99
CA ARG A 52 11.72 -31.03 -7.12
C ARG A 52 10.28 -31.46 -6.77
N ARG A 53 10.05 -31.99 -5.57
CA ARG A 53 8.72 -32.43 -5.12
C ARG A 53 8.02 -31.41 -4.22
N ALA A 54 8.76 -30.69 -3.39
CA ALA A 54 8.23 -29.78 -2.37
C ALA A 54 8.18 -28.32 -2.84
N TRP A 55 8.70 -28.01 -4.05
CA TRP A 55 8.81 -26.62 -4.54
C TRP A 55 7.49 -25.81 -4.45
N PRO A 56 6.26 -26.41 -4.68
CA PRO A 56 5.05 -25.59 -4.61
C PRO A 56 4.78 -25.10 -3.18
N ALA A 57 5.01 -25.98 -2.19
CA ALA A 57 4.84 -25.62 -0.79
C ALA A 57 5.91 -24.63 -0.32
N VAL A 58 7.18 -24.82 -0.74
CA VAL A 58 8.27 -23.91 -0.39
C VAL A 58 8.08 -22.55 -1.03
N ALA A 59 7.82 -22.50 -2.35
CA ALA A 59 7.59 -21.24 -3.05
C ALA A 59 6.35 -20.53 -2.52
N GLY A 60 5.23 -21.24 -2.34
CA GLY A 60 4.01 -20.68 -1.78
C GLY A 60 4.21 -20.13 -0.38
N GLY A 61 4.92 -20.86 0.49
CA GLY A 61 5.22 -20.41 1.86
C GLY A 61 6.09 -19.14 1.88
N VAL A 62 7.15 -19.09 1.06
CA VAL A 62 8.01 -17.89 0.96
C VAL A 62 7.23 -16.71 0.42
N LEU A 63 6.45 -16.89 -0.66
CA LEU A 63 5.65 -15.81 -1.25
C LEU A 63 4.56 -15.32 -0.29
N ALA A 64 3.88 -16.24 0.41
CA ALA A 64 2.88 -15.87 1.42
C ALA A 64 3.49 -15.08 2.59
N LEU A 65 4.65 -15.50 3.08
CA LEU A 65 5.41 -14.74 4.08
C LEU A 65 5.81 -13.36 3.56
N SER A 66 6.24 -13.28 2.30
CA SER A 66 6.64 -12.01 1.67
C SER A 66 5.49 -11.02 1.56
N VAL A 67 4.25 -11.48 1.38
CA VAL A 67 3.06 -10.60 1.42
C VAL A 67 2.90 -9.98 2.80
N GLY A 68 3.04 -10.76 3.87
CA GLY A 68 2.98 -10.24 5.24
C GLY A 68 4.10 -9.24 5.54
N VAL A 69 5.34 -9.60 5.21
CA VAL A 69 6.50 -8.71 5.39
C VAL A 69 6.37 -7.45 4.53
N GLY A 70 5.95 -7.59 3.27
CA GLY A 70 5.71 -6.47 2.37
C GLY A 70 4.64 -5.51 2.88
N SER A 71 3.55 -6.03 3.43
CA SER A 71 2.49 -5.21 4.05
C SER A 71 3.01 -4.37 5.22
N LEU A 72 3.91 -4.94 6.04
CA LEU A 72 4.54 -4.20 7.15
C LEU A 72 5.56 -3.16 6.67
N LEU A 73 6.31 -3.47 5.61
CA LEU A 73 7.36 -2.59 5.09
C LEU A 73 6.84 -1.52 4.13
N TYR A 74 5.66 -1.70 3.55
CA TYR A 74 5.08 -0.80 2.55
C TYR A 74 5.10 0.68 3.00
N PRO A 75 4.60 1.04 4.21
CA PRO A 75 4.55 2.43 4.65
C PRO A 75 5.92 3.05 4.94
N VAL A 76 6.95 2.23 5.09
CA VAL A 76 8.32 2.72 5.42
C VAL A 76 9.22 2.73 4.19
N VAL A 77 9.00 1.80 3.25
CA VAL A 77 9.89 1.62 2.08
C VAL A 77 9.25 2.14 0.80
N VAL A 78 7.97 1.84 0.57
CA VAL A 78 7.33 2.14 -0.72
C VAL A 78 6.66 3.52 -0.72
N GLU A 79 5.90 3.87 0.32
CA GLU A 79 5.22 5.17 0.39
C GLU A 79 6.18 6.36 0.21
N PRO A 80 7.38 6.38 0.85
CA PRO A 80 8.33 7.49 0.72
C PRO A 80 8.94 7.64 -0.69
N LEU A 81 8.83 6.63 -1.56
CA LEU A 81 9.25 6.75 -2.95
C LEU A 81 8.33 7.67 -3.75
N PHE A 82 7.08 7.82 -3.31
CA PHE A 82 6.05 8.57 -4.00
C PHE A 82 5.65 9.87 -3.31
N ASN A 83 5.71 9.95 -1.99
CA ASN A 83 5.30 11.12 -1.21
C ASN A 83 6.40 11.53 -0.24
N SER A 84 6.51 12.83 -0.01
CA SER A 84 7.22 13.36 1.15
C SER A 84 6.24 13.49 2.31
N PHE A 85 6.67 13.12 3.50
CA PHE A 85 5.85 13.17 4.71
C PHE A 85 6.46 14.15 5.70
N SER A 86 5.61 14.94 6.34
CA SER A 86 5.97 15.80 7.47
C SER A 86 4.95 15.63 8.57
N SER A 87 5.37 15.75 9.84
CA SER A 87 4.40 15.75 10.93
C SER A 87 3.46 16.94 10.81
N LEU A 88 2.16 16.71 11.02
CA LEU A 88 1.19 17.81 11.09
C LEU A 88 1.61 18.76 12.22
N PRO A 89 1.74 20.08 11.96
CA PRO A 89 2.13 21.05 12.98
C PRO A 89 1.25 20.96 14.24
N GLU A 90 1.85 21.29 15.38
CA GLU A 90 1.10 21.38 16.64
C GLU A 90 -0.01 22.39 16.51
N GLY A 91 -1.25 21.99 16.88
CA GLY A 91 -2.42 22.85 16.76
C GLY A 91 -3.71 22.09 17.05
N PRO A 92 -4.88 22.79 16.92
CA PRO A 92 -6.19 22.21 17.21
C PRO A 92 -6.43 20.92 16.42
N LEU A 93 -6.27 20.93 15.11
CA LEU A 93 -6.52 19.78 14.23
C LEU A 93 -5.72 18.54 14.66
N ARG A 94 -4.40 18.68 14.90
CA ARG A 94 -3.57 17.58 15.38
C ARG A 94 -4.07 17.00 16.69
N THR A 95 -4.38 17.89 17.62
CA THR A 95 -4.89 17.51 18.95
C THR A 95 -6.21 16.74 18.83
N GLU A 96 -7.13 17.22 18.01
CA GLU A 96 -8.45 16.60 17.82
C GLU A 96 -8.36 15.26 17.11
N VAL A 97 -7.46 15.11 16.12
CA VAL A 97 -7.21 13.82 15.44
C VAL A 97 -6.69 12.78 16.44
N LEU A 98 -5.72 13.15 17.28
CA LEU A 98 -5.16 12.22 18.29
C LEU A 98 -6.22 11.87 19.36
N GLN A 99 -7.00 12.83 19.82
CA GLN A 99 -8.12 12.56 20.73
C GLN A 99 -9.21 11.69 20.09
N LEU A 100 -9.48 11.87 18.81
CA LEU A 100 -10.44 11.05 18.07
C LEU A 100 -9.95 9.61 17.98
N ALA A 101 -8.67 9.41 17.66
CA ALA A 101 -8.05 8.08 17.64
C ALA A 101 -8.13 7.39 19.01
N ASP A 102 -7.83 8.12 20.09
CA ASP A 102 -7.94 7.61 21.46
C ASP A 102 -9.38 7.21 21.82
N ARG A 103 -10.36 8.08 21.52
CA ARG A 103 -11.80 7.77 21.73
C ARG A 103 -12.27 6.54 20.94
N MET A 104 -11.67 6.28 19.80
CA MET A 104 -11.99 5.11 18.96
C MET A 104 -11.17 3.87 19.33
N ASP A 105 -10.31 3.94 20.34
CA ASP A 105 -9.41 2.85 20.76
C ASP A 105 -8.46 2.42 19.63
N VAL A 106 -7.99 3.38 18.84
CA VAL A 106 -7.00 3.19 17.78
C VAL A 106 -5.69 3.85 18.21
N ASN A 107 -4.69 3.04 18.52
CA ASN A 107 -3.37 3.57 18.89
C ASN A 107 -2.71 4.20 17.65
N VAL A 108 -2.45 5.51 17.69
CA VAL A 108 -1.81 6.30 16.64
C VAL A 108 -0.58 6.98 17.22
N ASP A 109 0.58 6.75 16.61
CA ASP A 109 1.87 7.30 17.02
C ASP A 109 2.03 8.77 16.58
N ASP A 110 1.65 9.06 15.33
CA ASP A 110 1.77 10.41 14.76
C ASP A 110 0.68 10.71 13.71
N VAL A 111 0.51 12.00 13.42
CA VAL A 111 -0.32 12.51 12.32
C VAL A 111 0.60 13.15 11.30
N LEU A 112 0.64 12.60 10.09
CA LEU A 112 1.50 13.05 9.01
C LEU A 112 0.71 13.75 7.92
N VAL A 113 1.34 14.73 7.27
CA VAL A 113 0.88 15.35 6.04
C VAL A 113 1.70 14.81 4.88
N ALA A 114 1.02 14.32 3.84
CA ALA A 114 1.64 13.89 2.58
C ALA A 114 1.49 14.97 1.51
N ASP A 115 2.54 15.26 0.75
CA ASP A 115 2.60 16.26 -0.33
C ASP A 115 1.86 15.82 -1.60
N ALA A 116 0.61 15.39 -1.45
CA ALA A 116 -0.20 14.81 -2.53
C ALA A 116 -0.63 15.85 -3.58
N SER A 117 -0.80 17.12 -3.17
CA SER A 117 -1.24 18.23 -4.06
C SER A 117 -0.33 18.44 -5.26
N ARG A 118 0.93 18.02 -5.19
CA ARG A 118 1.86 18.08 -6.33
C ARG A 118 1.45 17.17 -7.49
N ARG A 119 0.55 16.19 -7.27
CA ARG A 119 0.14 15.18 -8.26
C ARG A 119 -1.35 15.08 -8.50
N THR A 120 -2.14 15.38 -7.49
CA THR A 120 -3.60 15.18 -7.50
C THR A 120 -4.32 16.33 -6.83
N THR A 121 -5.56 16.55 -7.25
CA THR A 121 -6.52 17.42 -6.57
C THR A 121 -7.42 16.61 -5.63
N THR A 122 -7.33 15.29 -5.67
CA THR A 122 -8.15 14.42 -4.84
C THR A 122 -7.76 14.58 -3.38
N ILE A 123 -8.71 14.97 -2.55
CA ILE A 123 -8.56 14.95 -1.09
C ILE A 123 -8.59 13.51 -0.59
N ASN A 124 -7.73 13.18 0.38
CA ASN A 124 -7.71 11.85 0.97
C ASN A 124 -7.05 11.88 2.35
N ALA A 125 -7.40 10.89 3.18
CA ALA A 125 -6.66 10.49 4.35
C ALA A 125 -6.59 8.98 4.41
N TYR A 126 -5.70 8.41 5.20
CA TYR A 126 -5.62 6.99 5.47
C TYR A 126 -4.83 6.71 6.74
N VAL A 127 -5.02 5.52 7.30
CA VAL A 127 -4.19 5.04 8.41
C VAL A 127 -3.15 4.08 7.87
N SER A 128 -1.88 4.42 8.10
CA SER A 128 -0.71 3.65 7.65
C SER A 128 0.02 3.04 8.85
N GLY A 129 0.75 1.95 8.62
CA GLY A 129 1.48 1.25 9.67
C GLY A 129 0.65 0.20 10.41
N PHE A 130 1.27 -0.46 11.39
CA PHE A 130 0.67 -1.58 12.11
C PHE A 130 1.02 -1.54 13.60
N GLY A 131 0.04 -1.78 14.47
CA GLY A 131 0.24 -1.77 15.91
C GLY A 131 0.79 -0.43 16.42
N PRO A 132 1.93 -0.42 17.13
CA PRO A 132 2.48 0.80 17.71
C PRO A 132 3.12 1.75 16.69
N THR A 133 3.31 1.35 15.43
CA THR A 133 3.83 2.23 14.37
C THR A 133 2.73 2.82 13.49
N ARG A 134 1.48 2.69 13.92
CA ARG A 134 0.32 3.18 13.18
C ARG A 134 0.29 4.71 13.23
N ARG A 135 0.05 5.33 12.07
CA ARG A 135 -0.02 6.79 11.91
C ARG A 135 -1.19 7.17 11.01
N VAL A 136 -1.80 8.29 11.30
CA VAL A 136 -2.78 8.92 10.40
C VAL A 136 -2.00 9.73 9.37
N VAL A 137 -2.31 9.54 8.10
CA VAL A 137 -1.76 10.33 7.01
C VAL A 137 -2.91 11.12 6.38
N VAL A 138 -2.76 12.43 6.33
CA VAL A 138 -3.69 13.34 5.64
C VAL A 138 -2.97 13.94 4.42
N TYR A 139 -3.69 14.13 3.32
CA TYR A 139 -3.13 14.86 2.19
C TYR A 139 -3.12 16.35 2.49
N ASP A 140 -2.10 17.06 2.02
CA ASP A 140 -1.97 18.50 2.17
C ASP A 140 -3.21 19.24 1.65
N ASN A 141 -3.74 18.86 0.48
CA ASN A 141 -4.97 19.44 -0.06
C ASN A 141 -6.25 19.14 0.78
N LEU A 142 -6.28 18.06 1.57
CA LEU A 142 -7.36 17.84 2.53
C LEU A 142 -7.34 18.89 3.64
N VAL A 143 -6.14 19.21 4.14
CA VAL A 143 -5.95 20.20 5.22
C VAL A 143 -6.15 21.62 4.72
N ASP A 144 -5.73 21.91 3.48
CA ASP A 144 -5.77 23.24 2.89
C ASP A 144 -7.16 23.62 2.32
N ASP A 145 -7.88 22.66 1.73
CA ASP A 145 -9.12 22.90 0.99
C ASP A 145 -10.40 22.68 1.85
N LEU A 146 -10.30 21.91 2.95
CA LEU A 146 -11.44 21.62 3.83
C LEU A 146 -11.28 22.27 5.22
N GLY A 147 -12.43 22.54 5.85
CA GLY A 147 -12.46 22.96 7.25
C GLY A 147 -12.07 21.82 8.21
N GLU A 148 -11.75 22.20 9.44
CA GLU A 148 -11.36 21.25 10.49
C GLU A 148 -12.45 20.19 10.76
N PRO A 149 -13.77 20.52 10.83
CA PRO A 149 -14.81 19.50 11.04
C PRO A 149 -14.92 18.48 9.91
N GLU A 150 -14.77 18.92 8.66
CA GLU A 150 -14.82 18.05 7.49
C GLU A 150 -13.61 17.13 7.45
N THR A 151 -12.41 17.65 7.74
CA THR A 151 -11.16 16.87 7.84
C THR A 151 -11.29 15.80 8.93
N LEU A 152 -11.82 16.16 10.10
CA LEU A 152 -12.05 15.20 11.19
C LEU A 152 -13.07 14.12 10.82
N SER A 153 -14.10 14.47 10.04
CA SER A 153 -15.07 13.46 9.56
C SER A 153 -14.42 12.43 8.64
N VAL A 154 -13.54 12.86 7.73
CA VAL A 154 -12.77 11.95 6.87
C VAL A 154 -11.85 11.08 7.72
N VAL A 155 -11.11 11.67 8.66
CA VAL A 155 -10.19 10.92 9.54
C VAL A 155 -10.97 9.92 10.42
N ALA A 156 -12.16 10.28 10.92
CA ALA A 156 -13.01 9.36 11.69
C ALA A 156 -13.39 8.12 10.87
N HIS A 157 -13.69 8.30 9.59
CA HIS A 157 -14.00 7.21 8.68
C HIS A 157 -12.81 6.26 8.54
N GLU A 158 -11.60 6.80 8.32
CA GLU A 158 -10.37 6.01 8.18
C GLU A 158 -9.98 5.28 9.48
N LEU A 159 -10.17 5.93 10.63
CA LEU A 159 -9.94 5.31 11.92
C LEU A 159 -10.91 4.15 12.18
N ALA A 160 -12.16 4.24 11.69
CA ALA A 160 -13.12 3.13 11.79
C ALA A 160 -12.65 1.90 10.98
N HIS A 161 -12.08 2.10 9.79
CA HIS A 161 -11.43 1.02 9.03
C HIS A 161 -10.20 0.48 9.75
N ALA A 162 -9.39 1.34 10.34
CA ALA A 162 -8.19 0.92 11.07
C ALA A 162 -8.48 0.11 12.36
N LYS A 163 -9.65 0.28 12.95
CA LYS A 163 -10.14 -0.52 14.08
C LYS A 163 -10.48 -1.95 13.64
N ASN A 164 -10.97 -2.13 12.43
CA ASN A 164 -11.29 -3.43 11.85
C ASN A 164 -10.01 -4.13 11.35
N PRO A 165 -9.98 -5.47 11.31
CA PRO A 165 -8.81 -6.22 10.82
C PRO A 165 -8.72 -6.27 9.28
N ASP A 166 -9.16 -5.23 8.56
CA ASP A 166 -9.27 -5.21 7.09
C ASP A 166 -7.92 -5.46 6.41
N VAL A 167 -6.85 -4.84 6.90
CA VAL A 167 -5.49 -5.05 6.40
C VAL A 167 -5.04 -6.50 6.64
N LEU A 168 -5.34 -7.06 7.82
CA LEU A 168 -5.00 -8.42 8.15
C LEU A 168 -5.77 -9.43 7.28
N ILE A 169 -7.06 -9.19 7.07
CA ILE A 169 -7.91 -10.01 6.20
C ILE A 169 -7.41 -9.96 4.75
N GLY A 170 -7.13 -8.77 4.22
CA GLY A 170 -6.61 -8.59 2.87
C GLY A 170 -5.25 -9.28 2.68
N THR A 171 -4.32 -9.05 3.60
CA THR A 171 -2.97 -9.66 3.60
C THR A 171 -3.05 -11.19 3.69
N SER A 172 -3.90 -11.72 4.59
CA SER A 172 -4.09 -13.16 4.76
C SER A 172 -4.73 -13.80 3.52
N SER A 173 -5.70 -13.12 2.91
CA SER A 173 -6.35 -13.57 1.68
C SER A 173 -5.37 -13.61 0.51
N GLY A 174 -4.53 -12.59 0.37
CA GLY A 174 -3.46 -12.55 -0.63
C GLY A 174 -2.44 -13.69 -0.43
N ALA A 175 -2.01 -13.92 0.81
CA ALA A 175 -1.11 -15.00 1.17
C ALA A 175 -1.73 -16.38 0.85
N ALA A 176 -2.99 -16.59 1.21
CA ALA A 176 -3.72 -17.82 0.88
C ALA A 176 -3.87 -18.03 -0.63
N GLY A 177 -4.13 -16.96 -1.39
CA GLY A 177 -4.19 -16.98 -2.84
C GLY A 177 -2.88 -17.45 -3.48
N LEU A 178 -1.73 -16.98 -2.99
CA LEU A 178 -0.41 -17.41 -3.47
C LEU A 178 -0.11 -18.88 -3.15
N LEU A 179 -0.50 -19.36 -1.95
CA LEU A 179 -0.38 -20.78 -1.59
C LEU A 179 -1.24 -21.66 -2.52
N LEU A 180 -2.46 -21.25 -2.79
CA LEU A 180 -3.36 -21.96 -3.70
C LEU A 180 -2.82 -21.96 -5.13
N ALA A 181 -2.38 -20.81 -5.66
CA ALA A 181 -1.86 -20.67 -7.01
C ALA A 181 -0.62 -21.54 -7.23
N THR A 182 0.35 -21.52 -6.29
CA THR A 182 1.55 -22.34 -6.38
C THR A 182 1.24 -23.83 -6.24
N GLY A 183 0.26 -24.20 -5.39
CA GLY A 183 -0.22 -25.57 -5.23
C GLY A 183 -0.87 -26.10 -6.53
N LEU A 184 -1.78 -25.33 -7.14
CA LEU A 184 -2.43 -25.66 -8.40
C LEU A 184 -1.42 -25.77 -9.54
N LEU A 185 -0.48 -24.83 -9.64
CA LEU A 185 0.60 -24.89 -10.62
C LEU A 185 1.42 -26.18 -10.47
N GLY A 186 1.75 -26.55 -9.23
CA GLY A 186 2.45 -27.79 -8.92
C GLY A 186 1.68 -29.04 -9.36
N LEU A 187 0.36 -29.06 -9.18
CA LEU A 187 -0.50 -30.19 -9.64
C LEU A 187 -0.55 -30.29 -11.17
N VAL A 188 -0.71 -29.15 -11.85
CA VAL A 188 -0.75 -29.10 -13.32
C VAL A 188 0.56 -29.60 -13.92
N LEU A 189 1.70 -29.13 -13.39
CA LEU A 189 3.03 -29.52 -13.90
C LEU A 189 3.37 -30.98 -13.61
N ARG A 190 2.86 -31.56 -12.52
CA ARG A 190 3.01 -33.01 -12.24
C ARG A 190 2.23 -33.90 -13.20
N ARG A 191 1.13 -33.43 -13.75
CA ARG A 191 0.27 -34.19 -14.69
C ARG A 191 0.77 -34.19 -16.13
N ARG A 192 1.78 -33.38 -16.47
CA ARG A 192 2.37 -33.43 -17.81
C ARG A 192 3.19 -34.72 -17.94
N PRO A 193 2.88 -35.63 -18.90
CA PRO A 193 3.73 -36.77 -19.20
C PRO A 193 5.10 -36.25 -19.58
N GLN A 194 6.16 -36.82 -18.97
CA GLN A 194 7.52 -36.58 -19.44
C GLN A 194 7.66 -37.35 -20.76
N GLY A 195 7.42 -36.65 -21.90
CA GLY A 195 7.77 -37.14 -23.20
C GLY A 195 9.27 -37.07 -23.44
#